data_249a23d302a23a74162368da0258dd7e
#
_entry.id   249a23d302a23a74162368da0258dd7e
#
_cell.length_a   1.000
_cell.length_b   1.000
_cell.length_c   1.000
_cell.angle_alpha   90.00
_cell.angle_beta   90.00
_cell.angle_gamma   90.00
#
_symmetry.space_group_name_H-M   'P 1'
#
loop_
_entity.id
_entity.type
_entity.pdbx_description
1 polymer ?
#
loop_
_entity_poly.entity_id
_entity_poly.type
_entity_poly.pdbx_seq_one_letter_code
_entity_poly.pdbx_strand_id
1 'polypeptide(L)'
;MPSREASIDPLGEVETLTRQLASLEAQLSDKKITREHFETSSMELKERISNAESMAYAMAKADEPVAKKLRGRAYSQIAVQQVCNHFIYGSKKYLEPEFGVDRVPRYSLEIEEGQRLPVDTALLERLANIRLLTATLFEKMPFCPKCGTPSNVYALFKCTQCASIDISINRMIEHLACGTIHEERAFRLGKNLVCPSCKKVLQKPDEQRLIGLVCACNKCGAHFEDPSQSFFCRKCEVDFNLTSGLITDVYTYNINEKVLPEIRSHIGIPAIARLLQSNGFELTIPGVIEGGGKTAQFSIVAQKGPKVIAIDVDMSDADVEVEPVLELYVKLLEAKLAVAVFGAIPRLSTRARDVASKHGISVAEGSTPDDVARKILEIAEADMPSPTVRT
;
A
#
# COMPACT_ATOMS: atom_id res chain seq x y z
N MET A 1 -42.95 -11.91 7.63
CA MET A 1 -41.64 -12.03 8.30
C MET A 1 -40.58 -12.04 7.19
N PRO A 2 -39.71 -11.06 7.06
CA PRO A 2 -38.62 -11.15 6.10
C PRO A 2 -37.59 -12.13 6.62
N SER A 3 -37.20 -13.06 5.79
CA SER A 3 -36.12 -14.01 5.97
C SER A 3 -34.83 -13.25 6.33
N ARG A 4 -34.19 -13.61 7.45
CA ARG A 4 -32.82 -13.19 7.75
C ARG A 4 -31.94 -13.72 6.62
N GLU A 5 -31.54 -12.84 5.71
CA GLU A 5 -30.36 -13.08 4.88
C GLU A 5 -29.20 -13.35 5.82
N ALA A 6 -28.63 -14.53 5.72
CA ALA A 6 -27.43 -14.88 6.46
C ALA A 6 -26.35 -13.88 6.03
N SER A 7 -25.90 -13.03 6.96
CA SER A 7 -24.81 -12.10 6.70
C SER A 7 -23.59 -12.93 6.30
N ILE A 8 -23.10 -12.75 5.07
CA ILE A 8 -21.89 -13.38 4.58
C ILE A 8 -20.76 -12.85 5.45
N ASP A 9 -20.12 -13.72 6.23
CA ASP A 9 -18.88 -13.40 6.98
C ASP A 9 -17.67 -14.02 6.26
N PRO A 10 -17.09 -13.34 5.27
CA PRO A 10 -15.98 -13.87 4.51
C PRO A 10 -14.71 -14.06 5.36
N LEU A 11 -14.56 -13.32 6.45
CA LEU A 11 -13.42 -13.51 7.37
C LEU A 11 -13.56 -14.77 8.21
N GLY A 12 -14.78 -15.08 8.67
CA GLY A 12 -15.08 -16.34 9.34
C GLY A 12 -14.89 -17.55 8.40
N GLU A 13 -15.22 -17.39 7.12
CA GLU A 13 -14.95 -18.39 6.09
C GLU A 13 -13.46 -18.62 5.89
N VAL A 14 -12.65 -17.56 5.74
CA VAL A 14 -11.18 -17.65 5.64
C VAL A 14 -10.59 -18.40 6.83
N GLU A 15 -11.02 -18.09 8.07
CA GLU A 15 -10.53 -18.77 9.27
C GLU A 15 -10.88 -20.27 9.27
N THR A 16 -12.07 -20.59 8.80
CA THR A 16 -12.55 -21.99 8.75
C THR A 16 -11.77 -22.77 7.71
N LEU A 17 -11.60 -22.23 6.51
CA LEU A 17 -10.87 -22.86 5.42
C LEU A 17 -9.37 -23.01 5.73
N THR A 18 -8.77 -22.02 6.39
CA THR A 18 -7.36 -22.08 6.83
C THR A 18 -7.17 -23.21 7.86
N ARG A 19 -8.09 -23.38 8.80
CA ARG A 19 -8.05 -24.51 9.73
C ARG A 19 -8.21 -25.87 9.03
N GLN A 20 -9.05 -25.94 8.01
CA GLN A 20 -9.19 -27.15 7.18
C GLN A 20 -7.89 -27.47 6.43
N LEU A 21 -7.23 -26.46 5.85
CA LEU A 21 -5.95 -26.65 5.18
C LEU A 21 -4.86 -27.16 6.14
N ALA A 22 -4.74 -26.54 7.32
CA ALA A 22 -3.80 -27.00 8.35
C ALA A 22 -4.08 -28.43 8.82
N SER A 23 -5.38 -28.80 8.95
CA SER A 23 -5.77 -30.18 9.26
C SER A 23 -5.37 -31.17 8.15
N LEU A 24 -5.47 -30.75 6.90
CA LEU A 24 -5.07 -31.57 5.74
C LEU A 24 -3.54 -31.77 5.70
N GLU A 25 -2.77 -30.75 6.04
CA GLU A 25 -1.32 -30.80 6.17
C GLU A 25 -0.88 -31.78 7.27
N ALA A 26 -1.54 -31.72 8.41
CA ALA A 26 -1.31 -32.68 9.51
C ALA A 26 -1.62 -34.13 9.10
N GLN A 27 -2.73 -34.35 8.38
CA GLN A 27 -3.08 -35.69 7.89
C GLN A 27 -2.08 -36.23 6.88
N LEU A 28 -1.49 -35.38 6.03
CA LEU A 28 -0.41 -35.77 5.14
C LEU A 28 0.86 -36.15 5.92
N SER A 29 1.23 -35.32 6.90
CA SER A 29 2.37 -35.59 7.79
C SER A 29 2.22 -36.91 8.54
N ASP A 30 1.01 -37.22 9.02
CA ASP A 30 0.65 -38.47 9.70
C ASP A 30 0.48 -39.68 8.74
N LYS A 31 0.71 -39.48 7.42
CA LYS A 31 0.50 -40.49 6.36
C LYS A 31 -0.93 -41.07 6.30
N LYS A 32 -1.93 -40.30 6.74
CA LYS A 32 -3.35 -40.68 6.69
C LYS A 32 -4.00 -40.46 5.33
N ILE A 33 -3.39 -39.62 4.49
CA ILE A 33 -3.83 -39.32 3.12
C ILE A 33 -2.68 -39.46 2.15
N THR A 34 -2.99 -39.65 0.86
CA THR A 34 -2.01 -39.67 -0.21
C THR A 34 -1.59 -38.26 -0.62
N ARG A 35 -0.39 -38.13 -1.20
CA ARG A 35 0.09 -36.84 -1.69
C ARG A 35 -0.80 -36.25 -2.81
N GLU A 36 -1.30 -37.09 -3.71
CA GLU A 36 -2.22 -36.68 -4.78
C GLU A 36 -3.53 -36.13 -4.23
N HIS A 37 -4.10 -36.79 -3.22
CA HIS A 37 -5.31 -36.29 -2.54
C HIS A 37 -5.05 -34.96 -1.85
N PHE A 38 -3.89 -34.79 -1.20
CA PHE A 38 -3.49 -33.52 -0.59
C PHE A 38 -3.34 -32.40 -1.62
N GLU A 39 -2.63 -32.66 -2.74
CA GLU A 39 -2.42 -31.67 -3.78
C GLU A 39 -3.75 -31.16 -4.37
N THR A 40 -4.68 -32.05 -4.67
CA THR A 40 -6.01 -31.69 -5.19
C THR A 40 -6.83 -30.90 -4.17
N SER A 41 -7.00 -31.43 -2.96
CA SER A 41 -7.81 -30.80 -1.93
C SER A 41 -7.22 -29.49 -1.41
N SER A 42 -5.87 -29.39 -1.33
CA SER A 42 -5.21 -28.16 -0.93
C SER A 42 -5.35 -27.05 -1.98
N MET A 43 -5.38 -27.39 -3.27
CA MET A 43 -5.59 -26.45 -4.35
C MET A 43 -7.01 -25.86 -4.30
N GLU A 44 -8.03 -26.68 -4.11
CA GLU A 44 -9.42 -26.22 -3.96
C GLU A 44 -9.60 -25.31 -2.74
N LEU A 45 -9.00 -25.71 -1.59
CA LEU A 45 -9.08 -24.89 -0.37
C LEU A 45 -8.36 -23.54 -0.55
N LYS A 46 -7.19 -23.52 -1.18
CA LYS A 46 -6.45 -22.29 -1.46
C LYS A 46 -7.21 -21.35 -2.39
N GLU A 47 -7.88 -21.88 -3.41
CA GLU A 47 -8.73 -21.08 -4.29
C GLU A 47 -9.92 -20.47 -3.54
N ARG A 48 -10.59 -21.26 -2.70
CA ARG A 48 -11.69 -20.76 -1.88
C ARG A 48 -11.22 -19.72 -0.86
N ILE A 49 -10.06 -19.91 -0.23
CA ILE A 49 -9.44 -18.93 0.67
C ILE A 49 -9.20 -17.62 -0.09
N SER A 50 -8.58 -17.68 -1.27
CA SER A 50 -8.31 -16.51 -2.11
C SER A 50 -9.58 -15.74 -2.50
N ASN A 51 -10.65 -16.46 -2.82
CA ASN A 51 -11.94 -15.85 -3.15
C ASN A 51 -12.58 -15.17 -1.93
N ALA A 52 -12.58 -15.84 -0.77
CA ALA A 52 -13.10 -15.27 0.49
C ALA A 52 -12.29 -14.06 0.97
N GLU A 53 -10.95 -14.10 0.83
CA GLU A 53 -10.08 -12.96 1.10
C GLU A 53 -10.39 -11.77 0.18
N SER A 54 -10.52 -12.01 -1.12
CA SER A 54 -10.87 -10.98 -2.11
C SER A 54 -12.21 -10.31 -1.76
N MET A 55 -13.18 -11.10 -1.32
CA MET A 55 -14.48 -10.60 -0.87
C MET A 55 -14.36 -9.78 0.42
N ALA A 56 -13.55 -10.23 1.39
CA ALA A 56 -13.29 -9.50 2.62
C ALA A 56 -12.60 -8.15 2.35
N TYR A 57 -11.62 -8.11 1.45
CA TYR A 57 -10.98 -6.86 1.02
C TYR A 57 -11.94 -5.92 0.29
N ALA A 58 -12.85 -6.45 -0.52
CA ALA A 58 -13.88 -5.64 -1.16
C ALA A 58 -14.85 -5.01 -0.14
N MET A 59 -15.27 -5.78 0.86
CA MET A 59 -16.12 -5.29 1.94
C MET A 59 -15.42 -4.24 2.81
N ALA A 60 -14.13 -4.39 3.08
CA ALA A 60 -13.34 -3.47 3.89
C ALA A 60 -13.34 -2.03 3.36
N LYS A 61 -13.53 -1.83 2.05
CA LYS A 61 -13.66 -0.49 1.46
C LYS A 61 -14.86 0.30 2.03
N ALA A 62 -15.93 -0.37 2.37
CA ALA A 62 -17.16 0.23 2.88
C ALA A 62 -17.33 0.05 4.39
N ASP A 63 -16.77 -1.01 4.97
CA ASP A 63 -17.00 -1.45 6.35
C ASP A 63 -15.72 -1.32 7.21
N GLU A 64 -15.72 -0.37 8.14
CA GLU A 64 -14.58 -0.11 9.03
C GLU A 64 -14.29 -1.25 10.03
N PRO A 65 -15.26 -1.90 10.67
CA PRO A 65 -15.04 -3.12 11.46
C PRO A 65 -14.29 -4.22 10.71
N VAL A 66 -14.67 -4.49 9.46
CA VAL A 66 -13.99 -5.47 8.60
C VAL A 66 -12.57 -5.00 8.27
N ALA A 67 -12.41 -3.71 7.89
CA ALA A 67 -11.10 -3.13 7.63
C ALA A 67 -10.17 -3.22 8.84
N LYS A 68 -10.65 -2.90 10.05
CA LYS A 68 -9.88 -3.00 11.29
C LYS A 68 -9.42 -4.44 11.58
N LYS A 69 -10.29 -5.43 11.40
CA LYS A 69 -9.95 -6.84 11.61
C LYS A 69 -8.86 -7.29 10.60
N LEU A 70 -8.95 -6.87 9.34
CA LEU A 70 -7.94 -7.15 8.32
C LEU A 70 -6.62 -6.42 8.59
N ARG A 71 -6.63 -5.17 9.06
CA ARG A 71 -5.41 -4.46 9.47
C ARG A 71 -4.70 -5.20 10.59
N GLY A 72 -5.43 -5.63 11.63
CA GLY A 72 -4.85 -6.41 12.73
C GLY A 72 -4.08 -7.65 12.24
N ARG A 73 -4.59 -8.36 11.22
CA ARG A 73 -3.89 -9.48 10.59
C ARG A 73 -2.71 -9.04 9.73
N ALA A 74 -2.84 -7.90 9.04
CA ALA A 74 -1.81 -7.41 8.15
C ALA A 74 -0.55 -6.96 8.92
N TYR A 75 -0.70 -6.42 10.12
CA TYR A 75 0.44 -5.95 10.93
C TYR A 75 1.45 -7.04 11.30
N SER A 76 1.11 -8.30 11.28
CA SER A 76 2.07 -9.40 11.47
C SER A 76 2.98 -9.65 10.27
N GLN A 77 2.66 -9.08 9.10
CA GLN A 77 3.42 -9.28 7.88
C GLN A 77 4.60 -8.31 7.80
N ILE A 78 5.82 -8.82 7.61
CA ILE A 78 7.05 -8.02 7.53
C ILE A 78 6.94 -6.93 6.46
N ALA A 79 6.40 -7.25 5.28
CA ALA A 79 6.25 -6.27 4.20
C ALA A 79 5.32 -5.10 4.59
N VAL A 80 4.23 -5.37 5.30
CA VAL A 80 3.31 -4.33 5.80
C VAL A 80 4.01 -3.43 6.81
N GLN A 81 4.81 -3.99 7.67
CA GLN A 81 5.55 -3.21 8.66
C GLN A 81 6.65 -2.35 8.05
N GLN A 82 7.32 -2.85 7.01
CA GLN A 82 8.26 -2.04 6.23
C GLN A 82 7.57 -0.84 5.58
N VAL A 83 6.37 -1.04 5.01
CA VAL A 83 5.55 0.06 4.48
C VAL A 83 5.18 1.06 5.58
N CYS A 84 4.70 0.59 6.72
CA CYS A 84 4.36 1.45 7.85
C CYS A 84 5.59 2.24 8.37
N ASN A 85 6.73 1.57 8.53
CA ASN A 85 7.98 2.20 8.97
C ASN A 85 8.44 3.30 8.01
N HIS A 86 8.33 3.08 6.70
CA HIS A 86 8.64 4.10 5.70
C HIS A 86 7.85 5.38 5.93
N PHE A 87 6.55 5.29 6.19
CA PHE A 87 5.70 6.47 6.41
C PHE A 87 5.91 7.13 7.77
N ILE A 88 6.26 6.40 8.80
CA ILE A 88 6.41 6.94 10.16
C ILE A 88 7.80 7.53 10.37
N TYR A 89 8.84 6.79 9.99
CA TYR A 89 10.24 7.17 10.23
C TYR A 89 10.95 7.71 9.00
N GLY A 90 10.45 7.43 7.78
CA GLY A 90 11.05 7.89 6.54
C GLY A 90 10.92 9.40 6.35
N SER A 91 11.80 9.94 5.51
CA SER A 91 11.82 11.36 5.14
C SER A 91 10.61 11.78 4.32
N LYS A 92 10.06 10.86 3.52
CA LYS A 92 8.89 11.08 2.68
C LYS A 92 7.64 10.54 3.33
N LYS A 93 6.57 11.34 3.31
CA LYS A 93 5.26 10.97 3.85
C LYS A 93 4.30 10.45 2.78
N TYR A 94 4.79 10.27 1.56
CA TYR A 94 4.06 9.73 0.43
C TYR A 94 4.94 8.75 -0.35
N LEU A 95 4.28 7.86 -1.08
CA LEU A 95 4.91 6.88 -1.97
C LEU A 95 4.37 7.11 -3.38
N GLU A 96 5.20 7.72 -4.23
CA GLU A 96 4.89 7.98 -5.64
C GLU A 96 5.37 6.86 -6.55
N PRO A 97 4.70 6.66 -7.69
CA PRO A 97 5.17 5.71 -8.69
C PRO A 97 6.47 6.19 -9.33
N GLU A 98 7.41 5.28 -9.50
CA GLU A 98 8.64 5.47 -10.24
C GLU A 98 8.53 4.77 -11.59
N PHE A 99 8.96 5.44 -12.65
CA PHE A 99 8.88 4.93 -14.02
C PHE A 99 10.28 4.66 -14.57
N GLY A 100 10.53 3.43 -14.95
CA GLY A 100 11.70 3.05 -15.72
C GLY A 100 11.51 3.32 -17.23
N VAL A 101 12.47 2.87 -18.02
CA VAL A 101 12.42 2.94 -19.51
C VAL A 101 11.19 2.19 -20.05
N ASP A 102 10.74 1.17 -19.36
CA ASP A 102 9.58 0.36 -19.70
C ASP A 102 8.24 1.00 -19.33
N ARG A 103 8.25 2.17 -18.70
CA ARG A 103 7.05 2.89 -18.23
C ARG A 103 6.12 2.11 -17.30
N VAL A 104 6.57 1.00 -16.76
CA VAL A 104 5.79 0.26 -15.76
C VAL A 104 5.90 0.97 -14.43
N PRO A 105 4.79 1.34 -13.77
CA PRO A 105 4.83 1.98 -12.47
C PRO A 105 5.39 1.00 -11.43
N ARG A 106 6.36 1.44 -10.66
CA ARG A 106 6.98 0.70 -9.56
C ARG A 106 7.01 1.57 -8.34
N TYR A 107 7.05 0.94 -7.18
CA TYR A 107 7.15 1.63 -5.91
C TYR A 107 8.33 1.08 -5.13
N SER A 108 9.03 1.96 -4.42
CA SER A 108 10.14 1.56 -3.56
C SER A 108 10.14 2.34 -2.26
N LEU A 109 10.39 1.64 -1.16
CA LEU A 109 10.58 2.22 0.18
C LEU A 109 12.02 2.70 0.30
N GLU A 110 12.22 3.85 0.90
CA GLU A 110 13.52 4.25 1.39
C GLU A 110 13.76 3.56 2.75
N ILE A 111 14.79 2.74 2.82
CA ILE A 111 15.33 2.19 4.05
C ILE A 111 16.65 2.88 4.36
N GLU A 112 17.28 2.56 5.51
CA GLU A 112 18.49 3.21 5.96
C GLU A 112 19.59 3.32 4.87
N GLU A 113 20.35 4.43 4.88
CA GLU A 113 21.49 4.70 3.98
C GLU A 113 21.19 4.80 2.48
N GLY A 114 19.96 5.19 2.09
CA GLY A 114 19.60 5.38 0.69
C GLY A 114 19.34 4.09 -0.08
N GLN A 115 19.30 2.94 0.61
CA GLN A 115 18.85 1.70 0.01
C GLN A 115 17.36 1.77 -0.29
N ARG A 116 16.96 1.19 -1.44
CA ARG A 116 15.57 1.13 -1.88
C ARG A 116 15.07 -0.30 -1.91
N LEU A 117 13.95 -0.53 -1.25
CA LEU A 117 13.27 -1.82 -1.25
C LEU A 117 12.04 -1.74 -2.17
N PRO A 118 11.98 -2.52 -3.25
CA PRO A 118 10.81 -2.56 -4.12
C PRO A 118 9.59 -3.11 -3.37
N VAL A 119 8.43 -2.52 -3.65
CA VAL A 119 7.15 -2.92 -3.06
C VAL A 119 6.20 -3.38 -4.16
N ASP A 120 5.52 -4.48 -3.90
CA ASP A 120 4.48 -5.01 -4.77
C ASP A 120 3.26 -4.05 -4.80
N THR A 121 2.88 -3.62 -6.00
CA THR A 121 1.69 -2.76 -6.21
C THR A 121 0.43 -3.40 -5.66
N ALA A 122 0.27 -4.73 -5.81
CA ALA A 122 -0.88 -5.44 -5.27
C ALA A 122 -0.93 -5.39 -3.73
N LEU A 123 0.22 -5.33 -3.05
CA LEU A 123 0.26 -5.10 -1.61
C LEU A 123 -0.28 -3.70 -1.28
N LEU A 124 0.19 -2.66 -1.97
CA LEU A 124 -0.25 -1.27 -1.72
C LEU A 124 -1.76 -1.11 -1.95
N GLU A 125 -2.29 -1.72 -3.00
CA GLU A 125 -3.74 -1.74 -3.27
C GLU A 125 -4.52 -2.44 -2.16
N ARG A 126 -4.05 -3.59 -1.67
CA ARG A 126 -4.67 -4.27 -0.51
C ARG A 126 -4.65 -3.39 0.73
N LEU A 127 -3.53 -2.72 1.02
CA LEU A 127 -3.42 -1.82 2.17
C LEU A 127 -4.34 -0.60 2.04
N ALA A 128 -4.56 -0.08 0.83
CA ALA A 128 -5.55 0.95 0.58
C ALA A 128 -6.99 0.44 0.78
N ASN A 129 -7.30 -0.79 0.35
CA ASN A 129 -8.61 -1.40 0.53
C ASN A 129 -8.98 -1.58 2.01
N ILE A 130 -8.03 -1.93 2.87
CA ILE A 130 -8.23 -2.02 4.32
C ILE A 130 -8.06 -0.67 5.03
N ARG A 131 -7.99 0.43 4.29
CA ARG A 131 -7.86 1.80 4.80
C ARG A 131 -6.63 2.05 5.68
N LEU A 132 -5.59 1.25 5.52
CA LEU A 132 -4.30 1.52 6.14
C LEU A 132 -3.57 2.62 5.37
N LEU A 133 -3.69 2.61 4.04
CA LEU A 133 -3.22 3.67 3.16
C LEU A 133 -4.41 4.42 2.55
N THR A 134 -4.16 5.66 2.12
CA THR A 134 -5.02 6.42 1.21
C THR A 134 -4.36 6.45 -0.16
N ALA A 135 -5.14 6.16 -1.20
CA ALA A 135 -4.69 6.20 -2.59
C ALA A 135 -5.24 7.45 -3.27
N THR A 136 -4.37 8.28 -3.81
CA THR A 136 -4.73 9.46 -4.62
C THR A 136 -4.32 9.20 -6.06
N LEU A 137 -5.22 9.41 -7.00
CA LEU A 137 -4.93 9.19 -8.41
C LEU A 137 -3.74 10.07 -8.84
N PHE A 138 -2.68 9.43 -9.31
CA PHE A 138 -1.50 10.09 -9.87
C PHE A 138 -1.70 10.31 -11.37
N GLU A 139 -1.97 9.24 -12.13
CA GLU A 139 -2.28 9.32 -13.56
C GLU A 139 -3.09 8.11 -14.04
N LYS A 140 -3.60 8.20 -15.28
CA LYS A 140 -4.24 7.10 -16.00
C LYS A 140 -3.37 6.69 -17.17
N MET A 141 -2.93 5.43 -17.17
CA MET A 141 -2.03 4.92 -18.19
C MET A 141 -2.73 3.93 -19.13
N PRO A 142 -2.53 4.07 -20.45
CA PRO A 142 -2.99 3.07 -21.39
C PRO A 142 -2.03 1.87 -21.41
N PHE A 143 -2.58 0.68 -21.23
CA PHE A 143 -1.90 -0.60 -21.36
C PHE A 143 -2.35 -1.33 -22.61
N CYS A 144 -1.45 -2.00 -23.29
CA CYS A 144 -1.78 -2.78 -24.48
C CYS A 144 -2.69 -3.95 -24.10
N PRO A 145 -3.88 -4.13 -24.72
CA PRO A 145 -4.78 -5.22 -24.38
C PRO A 145 -4.21 -6.61 -24.73
N LYS A 146 -3.21 -6.69 -25.60
CA LYS A 146 -2.59 -7.96 -26.02
C LYS A 146 -1.39 -8.37 -25.17
N CYS A 147 -0.48 -7.44 -24.83
CA CYS A 147 0.72 -7.78 -24.04
C CYS A 147 0.68 -7.27 -22.60
N GLY A 148 -0.35 -6.54 -22.21
CA GLY A 148 -0.53 -6.08 -20.83
C GLY A 148 0.53 -5.08 -20.35
N THR A 149 1.26 -4.38 -21.26
CA THR A 149 2.31 -3.45 -20.87
C THR A 149 2.12 -2.07 -21.48
N PRO A 150 2.54 -0.99 -20.80
CA PRO A 150 2.51 0.38 -21.34
C PRO A 150 3.76 0.72 -22.17
N SER A 151 4.80 -0.09 -22.13
CA SER A 151 6.15 0.22 -22.61
C SER A 151 6.23 0.65 -24.07
N ASN A 152 5.41 0.04 -24.92
CA ASN A 152 5.39 0.27 -26.36
C ASN A 152 4.09 0.90 -26.85
N VAL A 153 3.33 1.53 -25.94
CA VAL A 153 2.08 2.19 -26.26
C VAL A 153 2.32 3.66 -26.56
N TYR A 154 1.83 4.11 -27.70
CA TYR A 154 1.92 5.49 -28.18
C TYR A 154 0.55 6.02 -28.51
N ALA A 155 0.28 7.27 -28.16
CA ALA A 155 -0.90 7.97 -28.60
C ALA A 155 -0.76 8.33 -30.11
N LEU A 156 -1.80 8.08 -30.87
CA LEU A 156 -1.90 8.47 -32.28
C LEU A 156 -3.09 9.41 -32.46
N PHE A 157 -2.85 10.47 -33.20
CA PHE A 157 -3.87 11.40 -33.66
C PHE A 157 -4.14 11.12 -35.12
N LYS A 158 -5.40 10.89 -35.47
CA LYS A 158 -5.82 10.44 -36.81
C LYS A 158 -6.89 11.34 -37.40
N CYS A 159 -6.89 11.41 -38.71
CA CYS A 159 -7.98 12.04 -39.46
C CYS A 159 -9.31 11.36 -39.12
N THR A 160 -10.34 12.15 -38.84
CA THR A 160 -11.68 11.67 -38.50
C THR A 160 -12.40 11.02 -39.69
N GLN A 161 -11.97 11.30 -40.94
CA GLN A 161 -12.59 10.74 -42.14
C GLN A 161 -11.85 9.53 -42.73
N CYS A 162 -10.51 9.57 -42.82
CA CYS A 162 -9.76 8.50 -43.48
C CYS A 162 -8.77 7.78 -42.55
N ALA A 163 -8.77 8.08 -41.26
CA ALA A 163 -7.89 7.50 -40.24
C ALA A 163 -6.38 7.64 -40.50
N SER A 164 -5.95 8.52 -41.42
CA SER A 164 -4.55 8.81 -41.69
C SER A 164 -3.93 9.53 -40.48
N ILE A 165 -2.70 9.16 -40.13
CA ILE A 165 -1.87 9.86 -39.12
C ILE A 165 -1.19 11.10 -39.70
N ASP A 166 -1.19 11.25 -41.04
CA ASP A 166 -0.60 12.38 -41.74
C ASP A 166 -1.55 13.58 -41.68
N ILE A 167 -1.56 14.22 -40.53
CA ILE A 167 -2.34 15.43 -40.24
C ILE A 167 -1.41 16.57 -39.86
N SER A 168 -1.77 17.78 -40.27
CA SER A 168 -1.14 19.01 -39.84
C SER A 168 -2.08 19.80 -38.94
N ILE A 169 -1.52 20.41 -37.89
CA ILE A 169 -2.24 21.31 -36.98
C ILE A 169 -1.88 22.73 -37.34
N ASN A 170 -2.86 23.51 -37.74
CA ASN A 170 -2.69 24.87 -38.23
C ASN A 170 -3.39 25.84 -37.27
N ARG A 171 -2.73 26.96 -37.01
CA ARG A 171 -3.34 28.07 -36.25
C ARG A 171 -4.22 28.88 -37.19
N MET A 172 -5.45 29.14 -36.80
CA MET A 172 -6.38 30.04 -37.48
C MET A 172 -6.26 31.42 -36.88
N ILE A 173 -5.95 32.40 -37.71
CA ILE A 173 -5.86 33.79 -37.31
C ILE A 173 -6.85 34.65 -38.08
N GLU A 174 -7.36 35.64 -37.41
CA GLU A 174 -8.23 36.69 -37.97
C GLU A 174 -7.43 37.99 -38.08
N HIS A 175 -7.53 38.64 -39.23
CA HIS A 175 -7.07 40.01 -39.38
C HIS A 175 -8.20 40.95 -38.97
N LEU A 176 -8.05 41.63 -37.81
CA LEU A 176 -9.13 42.41 -37.20
C LEU A 176 -9.64 43.58 -38.05
N ALA A 177 -8.79 44.16 -38.92
CA ALA A 177 -9.18 45.29 -39.75
C ALA A 177 -10.14 44.93 -40.89
N CYS A 178 -10.09 43.70 -41.43
CA CYS A 178 -10.90 43.28 -42.56
C CYS A 178 -11.71 41.99 -42.31
N GLY A 179 -11.61 41.40 -41.10
CA GLY A 179 -12.33 40.19 -40.70
C GLY A 179 -11.90 38.91 -41.43
N THR A 180 -10.79 38.93 -42.17
CA THR A 180 -10.32 37.72 -42.89
C THR A 180 -9.79 36.71 -41.90
N ILE A 181 -10.40 35.51 -41.92
CA ILE A 181 -9.96 34.35 -41.12
C ILE A 181 -9.32 33.35 -42.07
N HIS A 182 -8.11 32.92 -41.78
CA HIS A 182 -7.42 31.87 -42.52
C HIS A 182 -6.33 31.20 -41.65
N GLU A 183 -5.75 30.12 -42.13
CA GLU A 183 -4.60 29.50 -41.51
C GLU A 183 -3.42 30.49 -41.48
N GLU A 184 -2.66 30.52 -40.36
CA GLU A 184 -1.51 31.42 -40.21
C GLU A 184 -0.53 31.32 -41.36
N ARG A 185 -0.34 30.10 -41.92
CA ARG A 185 0.54 29.89 -43.08
C ARG A 185 0.15 30.71 -44.32
N ALA A 186 -1.15 30.95 -44.52
CA ALA A 186 -1.62 31.78 -45.65
C ALA A 186 -1.35 33.26 -45.47
N PHE A 187 -1.11 33.69 -44.22
CA PHE A 187 -0.65 35.04 -43.94
C PHE A 187 0.88 35.18 -44.04
N ARG A 188 1.64 34.07 -44.05
CA ARG A 188 3.12 34.15 -44.06
C ARG A 188 3.66 34.46 -45.46
N LEU A 189 4.30 35.60 -45.58
CA LEU A 189 5.09 35.99 -46.77
C LEU A 189 6.53 36.30 -46.32
N GLY A 190 7.40 35.30 -46.44
CA GLY A 190 8.75 35.38 -45.90
C GLY A 190 8.75 35.51 -44.39
N LYS A 191 9.34 36.58 -43.84
CA LYS A 191 9.38 36.86 -42.41
C LYS A 191 8.16 37.63 -41.88
N ASN A 192 7.30 38.13 -42.77
CA ASN A 192 6.17 38.98 -42.39
C ASN A 192 4.85 38.22 -42.45
N LEU A 193 3.88 38.68 -41.70
CA LEU A 193 2.47 38.29 -41.81
C LEU A 193 1.78 39.32 -42.71
N VAL A 194 1.18 38.85 -43.79
CA VAL A 194 0.47 39.68 -44.77
C VAL A 194 -0.92 39.11 -44.95
N CYS A 195 -1.94 39.91 -44.77
CA CYS A 195 -3.30 39.45 -44.97
C CYS A 195 -3.53 38.96 -46.39
N PRO A 196 -3.99 37.71 -46.60
CA PRO A 196 -4.18 37.19 -47.95
C PRO A 196 -5.28 37.89 -48.72
N SER A 197 -6.24 38.53 -48.05
CA SER A 197 -7.34 39.28 -48.65
C SER A 197 -6.96 40.74 -48.94
N CYS A 198 -6.69 41.55 -47.91
CA CYS A 198 -6.49 42.98 -48.07
C CYS A 198 -5.01 43.39 -48.31
N LYS A 199 -4.08 42.41 -48.33
CA LYS A 199 -2.65 42.59 -48.60
C LYS A 199 -1.90 43.48 -47.59
N LYS A 200 -2.55 43.84 -46.47
CA LYS A 200 -1.89 44.63 -45.42
C LYS A 200 -0.86 43.76 -44.68
N VAL A 201 0.30 44.35 -44.43
CA VAL A 201 1.34 43.73 -43.56
C VAL A 201 0.93 43.92 -42.10
N LEU A 202 0.87 42.85 -41.34
CA LEU A 202 0.55 42.87 -39.91
C LEU A 202 1.84 43.08 -39.13
N GLN A 203 2.00 44.24 -38.57
CA GLN A 203 3.22 44.61 -37.84
C GLN A 203 3.06 44.52 -36.32
N LYS A 204 1.83 44.62 -35.84
CA LYS A 204 1.51 44.64 -34.40
C LYS A 204 0.72 43.43 -34.01
N PRO A 205 0.93 42.91 -32.79
CA PRO A 205 0.18 41.76 -32.29
C PRO A 205 -1.36 42.01 -32.20
N ASP A 206 -1.77 43.25 -31.99
CA ASP A 206 -3.16 43.67 -31.85
C ASP A 206 -3.90 43.83 -33.20
N GLU A 207 -3.21 43.66 -34.34
CA GLU A 207 -3.83 43.66 -35.69
C GLU A 207 -4.41 42.29 -36.05
N GLN A 208 -4.09 41.25 -35.24
CA GLN A 208 -4.55 39.87 -35.48
C GLN A 208 -5.04 39.25 -34.20
N ARG A 209 -5.93 38.25 -34.33
CA ARG A 209 -6.45 37.46 -33.22
C ARG A 209 -6.32 35.99 -33.55
N LEU A 210 -5.81 35.19 -32.63
CA LEU A 210 -5.89 33.73 -32.71
C LEU A 210 -7.32 33.28 -32.48
N ILE A 211 -7.92 32.63 -33.47
CA ILE A 211 -9.29 32.09 -33.39
C ILE A 211 -9.29 30.69 -32.78
N GLY A 212 -8.30 29.86 -33.15
CA GLY A 212 -8.19 28.50 -32.70
C GLY A 212 -7.18 27.69 -33.48
N LEU A 213 -7.25 26.39 -33.35
CA LEU A 213 -6.49 25.41 -34.11
C LEU A 213 -7.42 24.65 -35.04
N VAL A 214 -6.95 24.31 -36.22
CA VAL A 214 -7.66 23.43 -37.16
C VAL A 214 -6.69 22.34 -37.64
N CYS A 215 -7.16 21.11 -37.65
CA CYS A 215 -6.42 20.00 -38.23
C CYS A 215 -6.77 19.86 -39.70
N ALA A 216 -5.76 19.61 -40.53
CA ALA A 216 -5.91 19.31 -41.94
C ALA A 216 -5.27 17.97 -42.26
N CYS A 217 -5.99 17.09 -42.94
CA CYS A 217 -5.44 15.82 -43.39
C CYS A 217 -4.72 15.98 -44.71
N ASN A 218 -3.42 15.66 -44.77
CA ASN A 218 -2.63 15.75 -45.97
C ASN A 218 -3.00 14.67 -47.00
N LYS A 219 -3.65 13.57 -46.57
CA LYS A 219 -4.08 12.46 -47.44
C LYS A 219 -5.41 12.72 -48.13
N CYS A 220 -6.44 13.17 -47.43
CA CYS A 220 -7.79 13.32 -47.99
C CYS A 220 -8.28 14.77 -48.05
N GLY A 221 -7.50 15.74 -47.57
CA GLY A 221 -7.85 17.17 -47.59
C GLY A 221 -8.91 17.58 -46.54
N ALA A 222 -9.38 16.69 -45.71
CA ALA A 222 -10.39 17.01 -44.71
C ALA A 222 -9.84 17.98 -43.65
N HIS A 223 -10.68 18.94 -43.25
CA HIS A 223 -10.41 19.84 -42.13
C HIS A 223 -11.36 19.49 -40.97
N PHE A 224 -10.82 19.51 -39.75
CA PHE A 224 -11.55 19.19 -38.53
C PHE A 224 -10.91 19.88 -37.33
N GLU A 225 -11.68 20.12 -36.28
CA GLU A 225 -11.19 20.76 -35.06
C GLU A 225 -10.40 19.79 -34.19
N ASP A 226 -10.97 18.62 -33.92
CA ASP A 226 -10.40 17.61 -33.06
C ASP A 226 -10.02 16.35 -33.84
N PRO A 227 -8.77 15.88 -33.77
CA PRO A 227 -8.35 14.61 -34.34
C PRO A 227 -8.92 13.44 -33.55
N SER A 228 -9.22 12.33 -34.22
CA SER A 228 -9.52 11.08 -33.55
C SER A 228 -8.29 10.56 -32.81
N GLN A 229 -8.43 10.28 -31.52
CA GLN A 229 -7.34 9.76 -30.69
C GLN A 229 -7.44 8.25 -30.56
N SER A 230 -6.33 7.55 -30.78
CA SER A 230 -6.17 6.13 -30.49
C SER A 230 -4.80 5.85 -29.89
N PHE A 231 -4.59 4.63 -29.44
CA PHE A 231 -3.31 4.14 -28.94
C PHE A 231 -2.81 3.02 -29.84
N PHE A 232 -1.52 2.93 -30.02
CA PHE A 232 -0.89 1.90 -30.83
C PHE A 232 0.26 1.25 -30.05
N CYS A 233 0.21 -0.07 -29.93
CA CYS A 233 1.31 -0.85 -29.35
C CYS A 233 2.27 -1.31 -30.47
N ARG A 234 3.48 -0.78 -30.52
CA ARG A 234 4.48 -1.15 -31.54
C ARG A 234 4.94 -2.61 -31.43
N LYS A 235 4.95 -3.20 -30.22
CA LYS A 235 5.35 -4.60 -30.01
C LYS A 235 4.33 -5.58 -30.59
N CYS A 236 3.04 -5.29 -30.43
CA CYS A 236 1.95 -6.19 -30.81
C CYS A 236 1.26 -5.79 -32.11
N GLU A 237 1.62 -4.62 -32.67
CA GLU A 237 1.00 -4.02 -33.85
C GLU A 237 -0.52 -3.88 -33.74
N VAL A 238 -1.01 -3.57 -32.52
CA VAL A 238 -2.42 -3.44 -32.19
C VAL A 238 -2.77 -1.98 -32.00
N ASP A 239 -3.79 -1.52 -32.73
CA ASP A 239 -4.45 -0.24 -32.54
C ASP A 239 -5.66 -0.41 -31.61
N PHE A 240 -5.81 0.46 -30.64
CA PHE A 240 -6.91 0.42 -29.67
C PHE A 240 -7.26 1.82 -29.18
N ASN A 241 -8.43 1.98 -28.62
CA ASN A 241 -8.93 3.23 -28.06
C ASN A 241 -9.26 3.08 -26.57
N LEU A 242 -9.81 4.13 -25.95
CA LEU A 242 -10.18 4.13 -24.54
C LEU A 242 -11.25 3.07 -24.18
N THR A 243 -12.06 2.62 -25.15
CA THR A 243 -13.12 1.63 -24.91
C THR A 243 -12.65 0.20 -25.11
N SER A 244 -11.64 -0.03 -25.93
CA SER A 244 -11.09 -1.36 -26.26
C SER A 244 -9.75 -1.66 -25.60
N GLY A 245 -9.11 -0.67 -24.95
CA GLY A 245 -7.85 -0.79 -24.25
C GLY A 245 -8.01 -0.93 -22.73
N LEU A 246 -6.92 -1.29 -22.06
CA LEU A 246 -6.83 -1.29 -20.62
C LEU A 246 -6.32 0.08 -20.17
N ILE A 247 -7.16 0.85 -19.49
CA ILE A 247 -6.74 2.07 -18.81
C ILE A 247 -6.56 1.72 -17.34
N THR A 248 -5.33 1.79 -16.86
CA THR A 248 -4.98 1.47 -15.48
C THR A 248 -4.77 2.75 -14.70
N ASP A 249 -5.40 2.84 -13.54
CA ASP A 249 -5.19 3.93 -12.61
C ASP A 249 -3.88 3.68 -11.85
N VAL A 250 -3.02 4.70 -11.81
CA VAL A 250 -1.77 4.71 -11.06
C VAL A 250 -1.93 5.69 -9.91
N TYR A 251 -1.51 5.29 -8.71
CA TYR A 251 -1.80 6.04 -7.49
C TYR A 251 -0.53 6.50 -6.77
N THR A 252 -0.63 7.63 -6.09
CA THR A 252 0.24 8.00 -4.98
C THR A 252 -0.40 7.49 -3.69
N TYR A 253 0.39 6.87 -2.83
CA TYR A 253 -0.08 6.34 -1.55
C TYR A 253 0.44 7.17 -0.39
N ASN A 254 -0.43 7.39 0.60
CA ASN A 254 -0.12 8.06 1.86
C ASN A 254 -0.62 7.21 3.02
N ILE A 255 -0.05 7.38 4.20
CA ILE A 255 -0.59 6.76 5.39
C ILE A 255 -1.97 7.35 5.70
N ASN A 256 -2.90 6.53 6.15
CA ASN A 256 -4.17 7.02 6.65
C ASN A 256 -4.00 7.51 8.09
N GLU A 257 -4.00 8.83 8.30
CA GLU A 257 -3.76 9.44 9.59
C GLU A 257 -4.75 8.99 10.68
N LYS A 258 -5.97 8.61 10.30
CA LYS A 258 -6.98 8.14 11.26
C LYS A 258 -6.60 6.83 11.97
N VAL A 259 -5.74 6.02 11.35
CA VAL A 259 -5.28 4.74 11.90
C VAL A 259 -3.85 4.80 12.43
N LEU A 260 -3.21 5.97 12.45
CA LEU A 260 -1.86 6.14 13.00
C LEU A 260 -1.68 5.60 14.43
N PRO A 261 -2.61 5.86 15.38
CA PRO A 261 -2.48 5.31 16.73
C PRO A 261 -2.47 3.77 16.73
N GLU A 262 -3.34 3.17 15.90
CA GLU A 262 -3.39 1.72 15.73
C GLU A 262 -2.09 1.17 15.13
N ILE A 263 -1.53 1.84 14.12
CA ILE A 263 -0.27 1.44 13.49
C ILE A 263 0.88 1.47 14.50
N ARG A 264 0.98 2.53 15.27
CA ARG A 264 2.07 2.74 16.23
C ARG A 264 2.16 1.62 17.27
N SER A 265 1.04 1.11 17.76
CA SER A 265 1.02 -0.01 18.71
C SER A 265 1.55 -1.34 18.11
N HIS A 266 1.68 -1.45 16.78
CA HIS A 266 2.08 -2.69 16.12
C HIS A 266 3.48 -2.65 15.47
N ILE A 267 4.06 -1.48 15.23
CA ILE A 267 5.31 -1.34 14.46
C ILE A 267 6.56 -1.81 15.20
N GLY A 268 6.60 -1.67 16.52
CA GLY A 268 7.77 -2.07 17.33
C GLY A 268 8.02 -3.58 17.39
N ILE A 269 6.98 -4.36 17.14
CA ILE A 269 6.96 -5.81 17.38
C ILE A 269 8.01 -6.60 16.61
N PRO A 270 8.29 -6.39 15.31
CA PRO A 270 9.27 -7.23 14.61
C PRO A 270 10.73 -6.99 14.95
N ALA A 271 11.10 -5.76 15.31
CA ALA A 271 12.46 -5.50 15.77
C ALA A 271 12.71 -6.30 17.05
N ILE A 272 11.75 -6.22 17.98
CA ILE A 272 11.76 -6.98 19.24
C ILE A 272 11.76 -8.48 18.95
N ALA A 273 10.86 -8.95 18.10
CA ALA A 273 10.73 -10.36 17.78
C ALA A 273 12.01 -10.95 17.17
N ARG A 274 12.59 -10.29 16.17
CA ARG A 274 13.86 -10.73 15.56
C ARG A 274 14.98 -10.85 16.58
N LEU A 275 15.12 -9.84 17.43
CA LEU A 275 16.20 -9.83 18.41
C LEU A 275 16.01 -10.94 19.47
N LEU A 276 14.81 -11.14 19.99
CA LEU A 276 14.52 -12.19 20.95
C LEU A 276 14.69 -13.59 20.34
N GLN A 277 14.20 -13.82 19.11
CA GLN A 277 14.38 -15.11 18.41
C GLN A 277 15.86 -15.43 18.15
N SER A 278 16.65 -14.46 17.70
CA SER A 278 18.10 -14.66 17.49
C SER A 278 18.84 -14.97 18.79
N ASN A 279 18.28 -14.66 19.96
CA ASN A 279 18.80 -14.98 21.27
C ASN A 279 18.12 -16.20 21.94
N GLY A 280 17.41 -17.01 21.13
CA GLY A 280 16.90 -18.32 21.55
C GLY A 280 15.58 -18.27 22.33
N PHE A 281 14.78 -17.21 22.20
CA PHE A 281 13.43 -17.16 22.72
C PHE A 281 12.44 -17.73 21.68
N GLU A 282 11.52 -18.56 22.13
CA GLU A 282 10.33 -18.94 21.37
C GLU A 282 9.26 -17.86 21.57
N LEU A 283 8.62 -17.42 20.47
CA LEU A 283 7.69 -16.29 20.49
C LEU A 283 6.31 -16.70 20.00
N THR A 284 5.28 -16.18 20.66
CA THR A 284 3.90 -16.16 20.19
C THR A 284 3.49 -14.71 19.94
N ILE A 285 3.06 -14.38 18.71
CA ILE A 285 2.70 -13.03 18.26
C ILE A 285 1.39 -13.09 17.44
N PRO A 286 0.31 -12.43 17.88
CA PRO A 286 0.10 -11.88 19.22
C PRO A 286 0.16 -13.01 20.28
N GLY A 287 0.69 -12.68 21.44
CA GLY A 287 0.78 -13.60 22.55
C GLY A 287 -0.57 -13.78 23.25
N VAL A 288 -0.99 -15.00 23.47
CA VAL A 288 -2.24 -15.31 24.18
C VAL A 288 -1.93 -16.21 25.36
N ILE A 289 -2.38 -15.82 26.54
CA ILE A 289 -2.22 -16.61 27.77
C ILE A 289 -3.58 -16.82 28.41
N GLU A 290 -3.88 -18.07 28.71
CA GLU A 290 -5.08 -18.46 29.44
C GLU A 290 -4.76 -18.57 30.94
N GLY A 291 -5.48 -17.84 31.76
CA GLY A 291 -5.33 -17.88 33.23
C GLY A 291 -6.65 -17.61 33.93
N GLY A 292 -6.93 -18.37 34.96
CA GLY A 292 -8.13 -18.16 35.82
C GLY A 292 -9.48 -18.17 35.09
N GLY A 293 -9.58 -18.87 33.95
CA GLY A 293 -10.81 -18.91 33.12
C GLY A 293 -10.98 -17.69 32.20
N LYS A 294 -9.95 -16.83 32.08
CA LYS A 294 -9.91 -15.69 31.18
C LYS A 294 -8.71 -15.80 30.24
N THR A 295 -8.81 -15.14 29.10
CA THR A 295 -7.77 -15.07 28.07
C THR A 295 -7.23 -13.65 27.99
N ALA A 296 -5.94 -13.47 28.26
CA ALA A 296 -5.25 -12.19 28.11
C ALA A 296 -4.39 -12.20 26.84
N GLN A 297 -4.48 -11.13 26.04
CA GLN A 297 -3.71 -10.95 24.81
C GLN A 297 -2.63 -9.88 25.01
N PHE A 298 -1.41 -10.23 24.65
CA PHE A 298 -0.22 -9.38 24.69
C PHE A 298 0.32 -9.16 23.29
N SER A 299 1.14 -8.11 23.09
CA SER A 299 1.83 -7.88 21.83
C SER A 299 2.74 -9.06 21.48
N ILE A 300 3.53 -9.53 22.45
CA ILE A 300 4.43 -10.69 22.34
C ILE A 300 4.38 -11.48 23.65
N VAL A 301 4.35 -12.80 23.55
CA VAL A 301 4.74 -13.70 24.65
C VAL A 301 6.03 -14.38 24.23
N ALA A 302 7.10 -14.19 25.03
CA ALA A 302 8.41 -14.76 24.81
C ALA A 302 8.69 -15.84 25.85
N GLN A 303 9.17 -17.01 25.40
CA GLN A 303 9.50 -18.13 26.28
C GLN A 303 10.94 -18.59 26.03
N LYS A 304 11.68 -18.82 27.12
CA LYS A 304 13.01 -19.44 27.07
C LYS A 304 13.17 -20.37 28.28
N GLY A 305 13.12 -21.68 28.01
CA GLY A 305 13.03 -22.68 29.09
C GLY A 305 11.76 -22.52 29.93
N PRO A 306 11.86 -22.48 31.29
CA PRO A 306 10.68 -22.34 32.13
C PRO A 306 10.15 -20.90 32.23
N LYS A 307 10.87 -19.92 31.70
CA LYS A 307 10.57 -18.50 31.81
C LYS A 307 9.63 -18.06 30.72
N VAL A 308 8.51 -17.44 31.10
CA VAL A 308 7.54 -16.81 30.21
C VAL A 308 7.47 -15.33 30.53
N ILE A 309 7.61 -14.49 29.52
CA ILE A 309 7.59 -13.03 29.61
C ILE A 309 6.47 -12.50 28.73
N ALA A 310 5.60 -11.69 29.31
CA ALA A 310 4.61 -10.94 28.55
C ALA A 310 5.21 -9.56 28.18
N ILE A 311 5.05 -9.18 26.93
CA ILE A 311 5.58 -7.92 26.42
C ILE A 311 4.44 -7.18 25.71
N ASP A 312 4.15 -5.97 26.17
CA ASP A 312 3.34 -5.00 25.43
C ASP A 312 4.22 -3.81 25.03
N VAL A 313 3.92 -3.24 23.85
CA VAL A 313 4.67 -2.11 23.31
C VAL A 313 3.69 -1.03 22.90
N ASP A 314 3.98 0.19 23.28
CA ASP A 314 3.25 1.35 22.79
C ASP A 314 4.19 2.45 22.28
N MET A 315 3.69 3.19 21.27
CA MET A 315 4.45 4.23 20.57
C MET A 315 3.60 5.49 20.46
N SER A 316 4.22 6.62 20.78
CA SER A 316 3.58 7.93 20.73
C SER A 316 4.50 8.98 20.12
N ASP A 317 3.95 10.08 19.61
CA ASP A 317 4.75 11.26 19.21
C ASP A 317 5.25 12.05 20.41
N ALA A 318 4.63 11.83 21.57
CA ALA A 318 4.99 12.40 22.86
C ALA A 318 5.33 11.27 23.85
N ASP A 319 5.44 11.61 25.15
CA ASP A 319 5.61 10.60 26.19
C ASP A 319 4.35 9.69 26.23
N VAL A 320 4.56 8.38 26.38
CA VAL A 320 3.47 7.40 26.50
C VAL A 320 2.77 7.57 27.84
N GLU A 321 1.46 7.72 27.81
CA GLU A 321 0.64 7.98 29.00
C GLU A 321 0.32 6.72 29.81
N VAL A 322 -0.45 6.89 30.87
CA VAL A 322 -0.70 5.86 31.91
C VAL A 322 -1.57 4.71 31.40
N GLU A 323 -2.51 4.99 30.52
CA GLU A 323 -3.56 4.06 30.12
C GLU A 323 -3.01 2.71 29.58
N PRO A 324 -2.03 2.69 28.65
CA PRO A 324 -1.46 1.43 28.14
C PRO A 324 -0.75 0.61 29.22
N VAL A 325 -0.13 1.26 30.20
CA VAL A 325 0.52 0.58 31.32
C VAL A 325 -0.50 -0.07 32.25
N LEU A 326 -1.61 0.61 32.49
CA LEU A 326 -2.73 0.05 33.28
C LEU A 326 -3.39 -1.12 32.57
N GLU A 327 -3.54 -1.04 31.24
CA GLU A 327 -4.06 -2.18 30.45
C GLU A 327 -3.17 -3.41 30.58
N LEU A 328 -1.85 -3.25 30.49
CA LEU A 328 -0.91 -4.34 30.72
C LEU A 328 -1.07 -4.91 32.14
N TYR A 329 -1.17 -4.05 33.16
CA TYR A 329 -1.36 -4.49 34.54
C TYR A 329 -2.63 -5.34 34.72
N VAL A 330 -3.76 -4.93 34.12
CA VAL A 330 -5.01 -5.71 34.15
C VAL A 330 -4.82 -7.07 33.48
N LYS A 331 -4.18 -7.12 32.32
CA LYS A 331 -3.85 -8.37 31.62
C LYS A 331 -3.00 -9.32 32.48
N LEU A 332 -2.03 -8.78 33.21
CA LEU A 332 -1.18 -9.58 34.11
C LEU A 332 -1.96 -10.21 35.27
N LEU A 333 -2.90 -9.48 35.85
CA LEU A 333 -3.78 -10.02 36.90
C LEU A 333 -4.65 -11.16 36.36
N GLU A 334 -5.15 -11.05 35.14
CA GLU A 334 -5.96 -12.08 34.50
C GLU A 334 -5.12 -13.31 34.11
N ALA A 335 -3.93 -13.12 33.57
CA ALA A 335 -3.01 -14.18 33.13
C ALA A 335 -2.22 -14.84 34.28
N LYS A 336 -2.22 -14.26 35.50
CA LYS A 336 -1.42 -14.69 36.64
C LYS A 336 0.09 -14.83 36.33
N LEU A 337 0.62 -13.90 35.53
CA LEU A 337 2.03 -13.84 35.16
C LEU A 337 2.81 -12.94 36.12
N ALA A 338 4.06 -13.38 36.42
CA ALA A 338 4.95 -12.66 37.31
C ALA A 338 5.90 -11.70 36.59
N VAL A 339 6.21 -11.93 35.31
CA VAL A 339 7.19 -11.15 34.57
C VAL A 339 6.55 -10.50 33.36
N ALA A 340 6.63 -9.17 33.35
CA ALA A 340 6.17 -8.38 32.21
C ALA A 340 7.13 -7.23 31.90
N VAL A 341 7.22 -6.92 30.63
CA VAL A 341 7.99 -5.78 30.13
C VAL A 341 7.09 -4.89 29.29
N PHE A 342 7.09 -3.60 29.60
CA PHE A 342 6.42 -2.59 28.79
C PHE A 342 7.47 -1.84 27.94
N GLY A 343 7.35 -1.94 26.63
CA GLY A 343 8.15 -1.18 25.68
C GLY A 343 7.50 0.18 25.39
N ALA A 344 8.22 1.27 25.60
CA ALA A 344 7.72 2.61 25.31
C ALA A 344 8.62 3.35 24.32
N ILE A 345 8.01 3.94 23.30
CA ILE A 345 8.69 4.77 22.30
C ILE A 345 7.97 6.14 22.24
N PRO A 346 8.64 7.26 22.53
CA PRO A 346 10.05 7.37 22.93
C PRO A 346 10.32 7.00 24.40
N ARG A 347 9.37 7.26 25.31
CA ARG A 347 9.48 6.99 26.75
C ARG A 347 8.11 7.13 27.44
N LEU A 348 8.01 6.65 28.66
CA LEU A 348 6.84 6.87 29.52
C LEU A 348 6.81 8.29 30.09
N SER A 349 5.60 8.81 30.28
CA SER A 349 5.38 9.98 31.12
C SER A 349 5.79 9.64 32.58
N THR A 350 6.11 10.67 33.38
CA THR A 350 6.50 10.48 34.79
C THR A 350 5.44 9.66 35.54
N ARG A 351 4.18 9.97 35.31
CA ARG A 351 3.04 9.29 35.96
C ARG A 351 2.93 7.83 35.51
N ALA A 352 3.15 7.53 34.23
CA ALA A 352 3.13 6.17 33.69
C ALA A 352 4.26 5.32 34.29
N ARG A 353 5.45 5.90 34.43
CA ARG A 353 6.62 5.25 35.03
C ARG A 353 6.40 4.92 36.51
N ASP A 354 5.79 5.84 37.28
CA ASP A 354 5.43 5.61 38.66
C ASP A 354 4.47 4.44 38.82
N VAL A 355 3.48 4.37 37.93
CA VAL A 355 2.50 3.25 37.91
C VAL A 355 3.19 1.94 37.55
N ALA A 356 4.05 1.91 36.52
CA ALA A 356 4.79 0.70 36.14
C ALA A 356 5.66 0.19 37.30
N SER A 357 6.42 1.09 37.93
CA SER A 357 7.26 0.77 39.10
C SER A 357 6.45 0.21 40.28
N LYS A 358 5.30 0.84 40.61
CA LYS A 358 4.41 0.43 41.68
C LYS A 358 3.83 -0.98 41.47
N HIS A 359 3.64 -1.39 40.25
CA HIS A 359 3.05 -2.67 39.90
C HIS A 359 4.07 -3.72 39.41
N GLY A 360 5.37 -3.45 39.57
CA GLY A 360 6.43 -4.39 39.22
C GLY A 360 6.59 -4.66 37.73
N ILE A 361 6.13 -3.74 36.88
CA ILE A 361 6.30 -3.84 35.42
C ILE A 361 7.67 -3.27 35.05
N SER A 362 8.51 -4.08 34.42
CA SER A 362 9.78 -3.63 33.86
C SER A 362 9.56 -2.75 32.64
N VAL A 363 10.36 -1.69 32.49
CA VAL A 363 10.15 -0.70 31.42
C VAL A 363 11.38 -0.65 30.51
N ALA A 364 11.14 -0.78 29.20
CA ALA A 364 12.12 -0.60 28.15
C ALA A 364 11.77 0.64 27.32
N GLU A 365 12.54 1.71 27.45
CA GLU A 365 12.30 2.98 26.74
C GLU A 365 13.38 3.21 25.69
N GLY A 366 13.03 3.78 24.55
CA GLY A 366 13.98 4.11 23.48
C GLY A 366 13.38 5.00 22.42
N SER A 367 14.24 5.69 21.68
CA SER A 367 13.82 6.55 20.59
C SER A 367 13.43 5.77 19.32
N THR A 368 13.88 4.53 19.21
CA THR A 368 13.61 3.63 18.09
C THR A 368 13.15 2.26 18.56
N PRO A 369 12.47 1.48 17.72
CA PRO A 369 12.12 0.08 18.01
C PRO A 369 13.33 -0.78 18.38
N ASP A 370 14.49 -0.57 17.75
CA ASP A 370 15.71 -1.32 18.02
C ASP A 370 16.31 -1.00 19.38
N ASP A 371 16.20 0.26 19.84
CA ASP A 371 16.61 0.63 21.20
C ASP A 371 15.77 -0.09 22.26
N VAL A 372 14.45 -0.10 22.04
CA VAL A 372 13.52 -0.80 22.94
C VAL A 372 13.76 -2.30 22.90
N ALA A 373 13.98 -2.88 21.71
CA ALA A 373 14.28 -4.31 21.55
C ALA A 373 15.52 -4.73 22.35
N ARG A 374 16.61 -3.95 22.29
CA ARG A 374 17.84 -4.22 23.07
C ARG A 374 17.57 -4.20 24.56
N LYS A 375 16.85 -3.20 25.07
CA LYS A 375 16.51 -3.11 26.49
C LYS A 375 15.56 -4.21 26.95
N ILE A 376 14.59 -4.61 26.10
CA ILE A 376 13.74 -5.77 26.41
C ILE A 376 14.59 -7.03 26.53
N LEU A 377 15.56 -7.25 25.64
CA LEU A 377 16.46 -8.38 25.70
C LEU A 377 17.32 -8.35 26.99
N GLU A 378 17.90 -7.20 27.32
CA GLU A 378 18.68 -7.02 28.56
C GLU A 378 17.83 -7.36 29.80
N ILE A 379 16.59 -6.88 29.88
CA ILE A 379 15.66 -7.21 30.98
C ILE A 379 15.33 -8.71 30.97
N ALA A 380 15.07 -9.26 29.79
CA ALA A 380 14.74 -10.66 29.63
C ALA A 380 15.88 -11.58 30.06
N GLU A 381 17.15 -11.20 29.86
CA GLU A 381 18.33 -11.97 30.24
C GLU A 381 18.78 -11.73 31.71
N ALA A 382 18.62 -10.52 32.21
CA ALA A 382 19.03 -10.17 33.59
C ALA A 382 18.29 -11.02 34.66
N ASP A 383 17.07 -11.37 34.40
CA ASP A 383 16.27 -12.25 35.27
C ASP A 383 16.53 -13.75 35.04
N MET A 384 17.48 -14.14 34.19
CA MET A 384 17.86 -15.55 34.00
C MET A 384 18.83 -15.99 35.09
N PRO A 385 18.63 -17.14 35.76
CA PRO A 385 19.67 -17.68 36.64
C PRO A 385 20.92 -17.94 35.82
N SER A 386 22.05 -17.46 36.29
CA SER A 386 23.35 -17.67 35.66
C SER A 386 23.55 -19.15 35.36
N PRO A 387 24.03 -19.53 34.12
CA PRO A 387 24.30 -20.92 33.83
C PRO A 387 25.25 -21.48 34.85
N THR A 388 24.79 -22.38 35.72
CA THR A 388 25.63 -23.14 36.61
C THR A 388 26.58 -23.95 35.74
N VAL A 389 27.85 -23.47 35.66
CA VAL A 389 28.94 -24.27 35.12
C VAL A 389 29.03 -25.52 36.00
N ARG A 390 28.51 -26.64 35.53
CA ARG A 390 28.81 -27.95 36.16
C ARG A 390 30.25 -28.27 35.79
N THR A 391 31.14 -28.12 36.74
CA THR A 391 32.48 -28.70 36.74
C THR A 391 32.41 -30.21 36.83
#